data_7d4fc968b55c6b6d82df17a1e9c545e5
#
_entry.id   7d4fc968b55c6b6d82df17a1e9c545e5
#
_cell.length_a   1.000
_cell.length_b   1.000
_cell.length_c   1.000
_cell.angle_alpha   90.00
_cell.angle_beta   90.00
_cell.angle_gamma   90.00
#
_symmetry.space_group_name_H-M   'P 1'
#
loop_
_entity.id
_entity.type
_entity.pdbx_description
1 polymer ?
#
loop_
_entity_poly.entity_id
_entity_poly.type
_entity_poly.pdbx_seq_one_letter_code
_entity_poly.pdbx_strand_id
1 'polypeptide(L)'
;MISRFLTLAFFFLLYFAEAQNEFITIWQPGITTNPVQTVDAPFQANANQIWFPGIGQNYTIEWEEVGYPSNNGTMINVTSTSQVLIDFGPTREEGQGATTKYRVKVSNGNGTFQQFKSVSYQIIGTVPANMQSKGSLDKLLEIEQWGNINWTSMDAAFANCQRVLLTATDSPDLTNVTDASLMFYLATSFSGAPSMQNWDTSNIEIFKHMFDCRHASQVYISGETFNSPIGTWNMSAATDLSYMFAGRQHFNQNLNFWNVSNVTNMAWMFAACPVFNQPLNNWNTSSLENIEFMFFLNHVFNQPLNNWDTSQVIKMNNAFSFATSFNQPLDSWDVSSVTTISAMFSNASSFNQSLGSWDLSSLVNGLGPLHFSAINCQNYSATLAGWADNPNTPDNIDFGNNTPAQYAANVVNKRDFLINTKNWTISGDTQGSCILSTVEIKNNQKILIYPNPTSDFIYLNQISDAKKYQIIDFSGRLVKHGELKEKWIDVKSLTNGNYILIIKTKEKELNFKFIKD
;
A
#
# COMPACT_ATOMS: atom_id res chain seq x y z
N MET A 1 -45.58 36.11 -0.07
CA MET A 1 -44.76 35.30 -0.99
C MET A 1 -43.58 34.58 -0.29
N ILE A 2 -42.98 35.16 0.74
CA ILE A 2 -41.83 34.57 1.48
C ILE A 2 -42.24 33.33 2.32
N SER A 3 -43.44 33.28 2.87
CA SER A 3 -43.93 32.15 3.69
C SER A 3 -44.15 30.83 2.91
N ARG A 4 -44.47 30.91 1.63
CA ARG A 4 -44.67 29.68 0.81
C ARG A 4 -43.37 29.07 0.29
N PHE A 5 -42.28 29.86 0.20
CA PHE A 5 -40.97 29.37 -0.18
C PHE A 5 -40.27 28.64 0.98
N LEU A 6 -40.45 29.10 2.22
CA LEU A 6 -39.89 28.40 3.38
C LEU A 6 -40.56 27.04 3.63
N THR A 7 -41.87 26.92 3.36
CA THR A 7 -42.59 25.64 3.55
C THR A 7 -42.17 24.61 2.49
N LEU A 8 -41.89 25.02 1.24
CA LEU A 8 -41.39 24.12 0.19
C LEU A 8 -39.93 23.68 0.45
N ALA A 9 -39.09 24.58 0.98
CA ALA A 9 -37.72 24.24 1.35
C ALA A 9 -37.67 23.29 2.55
N PHE A 10 -38.59 23.41 3.51
CA PHE A 10 -38.68 22.49 4.65
C PHE A 10 -39.23 21.10 4.26
N PHE A 11 -40.15 21.02 3.28
CA PHE A 11 -40.62 19.74 2.75
C PHE A 11 -39.53 19.02 1.91
N PHE A 12 -38.69 19.76 1.18
CA PHE A 12 -37.55 19.15 0.45
C PHE A 12 -36.46 18.65 1.40
N LEU A 13 -36.20 19.36 2.53
CA LEU A 13 -35.23 18.92 3.55
C LEU A 13 -35.75 17.72 4.36
N LEU A 14 -37.04 17.55 4.56
CA LEU A 14 -37.63 16.39 5.24
C LEU A 14 -37.62 15.12 4.36
N TYR A 15 -37.69 15.26 3.03
CA TYR A 15 -37.64 14.11 2.13
C TYR A 15 -36.24 13.53 1.98
N PHE A 16 -35.18 14.27 2.34
CA PHE A 16 -33.81 13.77 2.34
C PHE A 16 -33.39 13.14 3.69
N ALA A 17 -34.18 13.21 4.72
CA ALA A 17 -33.84 12.73 6.06
C ALA A 17 -34.34 11.29 6.35
N GLU A 18 -35.18 10.70 5.49
CA GLU A 18 -35.77 9.37 5.76
C GLU A 18 -35.04 8.17 5.10
N ALA A 19 -33.97 8.37 4.33
CA ALA A 19 -33.43 7.31 3.47
C ALA A 19 -31.97 6.89 3.77
N GLN A 20 -31.49 6.96 5.01
CA GLN A 20 -30.08 6.60 5.30
C GLN A 20 -29.91 5.27 6.05
N ASN A 21 -30.94 4.45 6.19
CA ASN A 21 -30.87 3.27 7.06
C ASN A 21 -30.53 1.97 6.32
N GLU A 22 -30.58 1.95 5.01
CA GLU A 22 -30.50 0.74 4.19
C GLU A 22 -29.17 0.64 3.47
N PHE A 23 -28.65 -0.57 3.36
CA PHE A 23 -27.60 -0.89 2.41
C PHE A 23 -28.23 -1.05 1.02
N ILE A 24 -27.83 -0.23 0.04
CA ILE A 24 -28.46 -0.17 -1.28
C ILE A 24 -27.46 -0.53 -2.38
N THR A 25 -27.85 -1.48 -3.21
CA THR A 25 -27.08 -1.97 -4.36
C THR A 25 -27.91 -2.01 -5.62
N ILE A 26 -27.25 -1.85 -6.78
CA ILE A 26 -27.88 -1.95 -8.10
C ILE A 26 -27.43 -3.22 -8.81
N TRP A 27 -28.39 -3.96 -9.32
CA TRP A 27 -28.19 -5.25 -9.99
C TRP A 27 -28.80 -5.26 -11.38
N GLN A 28 -28.17 -6.00 -12.31
CA GLN A 28 -28.67 -6.24 -13.66
C GLN A 28 -28.74 -7.75 -13.92
N PRO A 29 -29.85 -8.43 -13.57
CA PRO A 29 -29.97 -9.89 -13.64
C PRO A 29 -29.80 -10.49 -15.03
N GLY A 30 -30.17 -9.75 -16.06
CA GLY A 30 -30.11 -10.17 -17.46
C GLY A 30 -28.71 -10.18 -18.10
N ILE A 31 -27.68 -9.78 -17.37
CA ILE A 31 -26.31 -9.91 -17.86
C ILE A 31 -25.97 -11.38 -18.04
N THR A 32 -25.68 -11.75 -19.28
CA THR A 32 -25.13 -13.05 -19.64
C THR A 32 -23.64 -12.89 -19.87
N THR A 33 -22.86 -13.00 -18.83
CA THR A 33 -21.42 -13.20 -18.94
C THR A 33 -21.13 -14.70 -18.89
N ASN A 34 -19.94 -15.12 -19.34
CA ASN A 34 -19.47 -16.49 -19.09
C ASN A 34 -19.63 -16.77 -17.59
N PRO A 35 -20.41 -17.79 -17.21
CA PRO A 35 -20.72 -17.99 -15.81
C PRO A 35 -19.42 -18.24 -15.05
N VAL A 36 -19.02 -17.30 -14.21
CA VAL A 36 -18.26 -17.66 -13.02
C VAL A 36 -19.23 -18.56 -12.27
N GLN A 37 -18.99 -19.87 -12.28
CA GLN A 37 -19.88 -20.82 -11.64
C GLN A 37 -20.06 -20.39 -10.20
N THR A 38 -21.27 -20.04 -9.81
CA THR A 38 -21.67 -19.88 -8.42
C THR A 38 -21.67 -21.27 -7.81
N VAL A 39 -20.56 -21.64 -7.15
CA VAL A 39 -20.30 -23.03 -6.79
C VAL A 39 -21.25 -23.56 -5.72
N ASP A 40 -21.86 -22.69 -4.91
CA ASP A 40 -22.78 -23.08 -3.84
C ASP A 40 -24.26 -22.79 -4.15
N ALA A 41 -24.59 -22.31 -5.36
CA ALA A 41 -25.98 -22.11 -5.73
C ALA A 41 -26.61 -23.44 -6.14
N PRO A 42 -27.80 -23.81 -5.63
CA PRO A 42 -28.45 -25.05 -5.98
C PRO A 42 -28.85 -25.11 -7.45
N PHE A 43 -28.93 -23.96 -8.12
CA PHE A 43 -29.17 -23.82 -9.57
C PHE A 43 -28.69 -22.45 -10.08
N GLN A 44 -28.51 -22.32 -11.38
CA GLN A 44 -28.16 -21.06 -12.01
C GLN A 44 -29.33 -20.08 -11.96
N ALA A 45 -29.15 -18.87 -11.46
CA ALA A 45 -30.14 -17.80 -11.49
C ALA A 45 -30.48 -17.43 -12.96
N ASN A 46 -31.75 -17.32 -13.29
CA ASN A 46 -32.22 -16.91 -14.62
C ASN A 46 -32.06 -15.37 -14.82
N ALA A 47 -32.56 -14.86 -15.95
CA ALA A 47 -32.45 -13.45 -16.33
C ALA A 47 -33.21 -12.48 -15.40
N ASN A 48 -34.12 -12.97 -14.56
CA ASN A 48 -34.90 -12.19 -13.62
C ASN A 48 -34.52 -12.49 -12.16
N GLN A 49 -33.40 -13.19 -11.94
CA GLN A 49 -32.99 -13.65 -10.62
C GLN A 49 -31.53 -13.31 -10.32
N ILE A 50 -31.26 -13.13 -9.04
CA ILE A 50 -29.89 -13.09 -8.52
C ILE A 50 -29.78 -13.96 -7.27
N TRP A 51 -28.60 -14.52 -7.05
CA TRP A 51 -28.18 -14.96 -5.74
C TRP A 51 -27.51 -13.78 -5.02
N PHE A 52 -28.13 -13.28 -3.98
CA PHE A 52 -27.62 -12.17 -3.14
C PHE A 52 -26.75 -12.75 -2.01
N PRO A 53 -25.45 -12.45 -1.92
CA PRO A 53 -24.53 -13.06 -0.95
C PRO A 53 -24.60 -12.39 0.42
N GLY A 54 -25.78 -12.27 0.99
CA GLY A 54 -26.04 -11.62 2.27
C GLY A 54 -26.10 -12.62 3.42
N ILE A 55 -25.47 -12.26 4.54
CA ILE A 55 -25.42 -13.05 5.78
C ILE A 55 -26.08 -12.25 6.90
N GLY A 56 -26.99 -12.90 7.64
CA GLY A 56 -27.72 -12.28 8.74
C GLY A 56 -28.89 -13.11 9.22
N GLN A 57 -29.64 -12.60 10.19
CA GLN A 57 -30.82 -13.23 10.77
C GLN A 57 -31.98 -12.25 10.82
N ASN A 58 -33.17 -12.70 10.37
CA ASN A 58 -34.42 -11.95 10.41
C ASN A 58 -34.33 -10.52 9.81
N TYR A 59 -33.43 -10.32 8.85
CA TYR A 59 -33.31 -9.06 8.14
C TYR A 59 -34.35 -8.92 7.02
N THR A 60 -34.47 -7.74 6.43
CA THR A 60 -35.42 -7.45 5.36
C THR A 60 -34.68 -7.10 4.08
N ILE A 61 -35.12 -7.66 2.96
CA ILE A 61 -34.72 -7.27 1.61
C ILE A 61 -35.93 -6.68 0.91
N GLU A 62 -35.79 -5.46 0.40
CA GLU A 62 -36.74 -4.82 -0.51
C GLU A 62 -36.07 -4.61 -1.85
N TRP A 63 -36.83 -4.64 -2.92
CA TRP A 63 -36.31 -4.32 -4.24
C TRP A 63 -37.34 -3.59 -5.09
N GLU A 64 -36.85 -2.80 -6.03
CA GLU A 64 -37.65 -2.10 -7.03
C GLU A 64 -36.95 -2.09 -8.39
N GLU A 65 -37.70 -2.12 -9.47
CA GLU A 65 -37.19 -1.94 -10.82
C GLU A 65 -36.82 -0.46 -11.03
N VAL A 66 -35.58 -0.18 -11.44
CA VAL A 66 -35.12 1.19 -11.68
C VAL A 66 -35.89 1.80 -12.85
N GLY A 67 -36.53 2.95 -12.59
CA GLY A 67 -37.41 3.62 -13.54
C GLY A 67 -38.89 3.20 -13.45
N TYR A 68 -39.18 2.07 -12.79
CA TYR A 68 -40.55 1.53 -12.62
C TYR A 68 -40.78 1.06 -11.18
N PRO A 69 -40.77 1.96 -10.18
CA PRO A 69 -40.78 1.60 -8.74
C PRO A 69 -42.09 0.89 -8.31
N SER A 70 -43.14 0.88 -9.16
CA SER A 70 -44.35 0.08 -8.94
C SER A 70 -44.13 -1.41 -9.18
N ASN A 71 -43.04 -1.82 -9.86
CA ASN A 71 -42.56 -3.19 -9.90
C ASN A 71 -41.56 -3.40 -8.78
N ASN A 72 -42.01 -3.94 -7.67
CA ASN A 72 -41.24 -4.10 -6.45
C ASN A 72 -41.62 -5.36 -5.71
N GLY A 73 -40.82 -5.72 -4.72
CA GLY A 73 -41.11 -6.85 -3.84
C GLY A 73 -40.37 -6.70 -2.51
N THR A 74 -40.81 -7.49 -1.53
CA THR A 74 -40.25 -7.51 -0.19
C THR A 74 -40.12 -8.93 0.32
N MET A 75 -38.98 -9.21 0.95
CA MET A 75 -38.69 -10.45 1.69
C MET A 75 -38.40 -10.08 3.13
N ILE A 76 -39.27 -10.50 4.06
CA ILE A 76 -39.11 -10.22 5.49
C ILE A 76 -38.59 -11.46 6.23
N ASN A 77 -37.94 -11.22 7.39
CA ASN A 77 -37.41 -12.29 8.24
C ASN A 77 -36.43 -13.22 7.50
N VAL A 78 -35.64 -12.66 6.60
CA VAL A 78 -34.63 -13.40 5.85
C VAL A 78 -33.52 -13.85 6.82
N THR A 79 -33.18 -15.12 6.75
CA THR A 79 -32.04 -15.68 7.51
C THR A 79 -31.15 -16.46 6.54
N SER A 80 -29.89 -16.09 6.48
CA SER A 80 -28.90 -16.69 5.58
C SER A 80 -27.52 -16.72 6.21
N THR A 81 -26.82 -17.82 5.96
CA THR A 81 -25.39 -18.00 6.30
C THR A 81 -24.47 -17.92 5.08
N SER A 82 -25.03 -17.70 3.88
CA SER A 82 -24.28 -17.69 2.63
C SER A 82 -24.89 -16.76 1.59
N GLN A 83 -26.06 -17.12 1.03
CA GLN A 83 -26.71 -16.37 -0.05
C GLN A 83 -28.21 -16.63 -0.08
N VAL A 84 -28.95 -15.70 -0.70
CA VAL A 84 -30.41 -15.72 -0.82
C VAL A 84 -30.80 -15.53 -2.28
N LEU A 85 -31.75 -16.35 -2.78
CA LEU A 85 -32.32 -16.11 -4.08
C LEU A 85 -33.31 -14.95 -4.03
N ILE A 86 -33.09 -13.93 -4.87
CA ILE A 86 -34.07 -12.87 -5.12
C ILE A 86 -34.64 -13.11 -6.53
N ASP A 87 -35.95 -13.29 -6.61
CA ASP A 87 -36.71 -13.39 -7.85
C ASP A 87 -37.48 -12.07 -8.06
N PHE A 88 -37.07 -11.32 -9.07
CA PHE A 88 -37.68 -10.03 -9.40
C PHE A 88 -39.01 -10.17 -10.19
N GLY A 89 -39.36 -11.40 -10.60
CA GLY A 89 -40.49 -11.63 -11.44
C GLY A 89 -40.32 -11.09 -12.87
N PRO A 90 -41.41 -10.99 -13.64
CA PRO A 90 -41.36 -10.49 -15.01
C PRO A 90 -41.08 -8.98 -15.03
N THR A 91 -40.19 -8.55 -15.93
CA THR A 91 -39.91 -7.12 -16.16
C THR A 91 -41.13 -6.42 -16.76
N ARG A 92 -41.35 -5.15 -16.43
CA ARG A 92 -42.42 -4.34 -17.04
C ARG A 92 -42.05 -3.78 -18.41
N GLU A 93 -40.77 -3.71 -18.71
CA GLU A 93 -40.25 -3.22 -19.98
C GLU A 93 -40.26 -4.37 -21.01
N GLU A 94 -41.30 -4.48 -21.84
CA GLU A 94 -41.37 -5.50 -22.89
C GLU A 94 -40.14 -5.41 -23.81
N GLY A 95 -39.40 -6.52 -23.91
CA GLY A 95 -38.25 -6.67 -24.82
C GLY A 95 -36.90 -6.21 -24.23
N GLN A 96 -36.81 -5.67 -23.01
CA GLN A 96 -35.59 -5.13 -22.45
C GLN A 96 -34.99 -5.93 -21.27
N GLY A 97 -35.48 -7.15 -21.01
CA GLY A 97 -35.08 -7.95 -19.85
C GLY A 97 -33.56 -8.07 -19.59
N ALA A 98 -32.76 -8.01 -20.67
CA ALA A 98 -31.30 -8.06 -20.55
C ALA A 98 -30.68 -6.79 -19.96
N THR A 99 -31.32 -5.62 -20.07
CA THR A 99 -30.82 -4.32 -19.65
C THR A 99 -31.48 -3.79 -18.38
N THR A 100 -32.56 -4.43 -17.93
CA THR A 100 -33.30 -4.04 -16.73
C THR A 100 -32.44 -4.10 -15.49
N LYS A 101 -32.52 -3.03 -14.69
CA LYS A 101 -31.80 -2.90 -13.43
C LYS A 101 -32.77 -2.91 -12.24
N TYR A 102 -32.30 -3.46 -11.14
CA TYR A 102 -33.04 -3.46 -9.88
C TYR A 102 -32.21 -2.86 -8.79
N ARG A 103 -32.87 -1.98 -7.99
CA ARG A 103 -32.35 -1.47 -6.73
C ARG A 103 -32.73 -2.44 -5.63
N VAL A 104 -31.76 -3.01 -4.96
CA VAL A 104 -31.93 -3.91 -3.81
C VAL A 104 -31.55 -3.15 -2.55
N LYS A 105 -32.47 -3.06 -1.61
CA LYS A 105 -32.36 -2.37 -0.33
C LYS A 105 -32.38 -3.40 0.78
N VAL A 106 -31.41 -3.35 1.67
CA VAL A 106 -31.30 -4.28 2.79
C VAL A 106 -31.30 -3.51 4.10
N SER A 107 -32.17 -3.88 5.01
CA SER A 107 -32.24 -3.33 6.36
C SER A 107 -32.19 -4.43 7.42
N ASN A 108 -31.93 -4.06 8.67
CA ASN A 108 -31.90 -5.03 9.79
C ASN A 108 -33.26 -5.70 10.04
N GLY A 109 -34.37 -5.06 9.62
CA GLY A 109 -35.71 -5.61 9.85
C GLY A 109 -35.98 -5.91 11.35
N ASN A 110 -36.40 -7.14 11.64
CA ASN A 110 -36.61 -7.64 13.01
C ASN A 110 -35.36 -8.30 13.60
N GLY A 111 -34.21 -8.23 12.92
CA GLY A 111 -32.98 -8.90 13.32
C GLY A 111 -31.74 -8.13 12.94
N THR A 112 -30.80 -8.76 12.25
CA THR A 112 -29.53 -8.13 11.87
C THR A 112 -29.07 -8.61 10.51
N PHE A 113 -28.73 -7.67 9.62
CA PHE A 113 -27.89 -7.93 8.47
C PHE A 113 -26.43 -7.60 8.86
N GLN A 114 -25.49 -8.52 8.66
CA GLN A 114 -24.17 -8.44 9.29
C GLN A 114 -23.02 -8.43 8.29
N GLN A 115 -23.18 -9.09 7.15
CA GLN A 115 -22.10 -9.27 6.19
C GLN A 115 -22.63 -9.45 4.78
N PHE A 116 -21.92 -8.88 3.82
CA PHE A 116 -21.98 -9.22 2.41
C PHE A 116 -20.70 -9.98 2.07
N LYS A 117 -20.77 -11.22 1.57
CA LYS A 117 -19.60 -12.05 1.31
C LYS A 117 -19.69 -12.73 -0.05
N SER A 118 -18.98 -12.16 -1.03
CA SER A 118 -19.05 -12.56 -2.43
C SER A 118 -18.28 -13.85 -2.77
N VAL A 119 -17.27 -14.20 -1.98
CA VAL A 119 -16.49 -15.43 -2.20
C VAL A 119 -16.13 -16.11 -0.88
N SER A 120 -16.01 -17.44 -0.91
CA SER A 120 -15.21 -18.19 0.04
C SER A 120 -13.88 -18.58 -0.60
N TYR A 121 -12.83 -18.67 0.18
CA TYR A 121 -11.47 -18.92 -0.30
C TYR A 121 -10.63 -19.62 0.76
N GLN A 122 -9.47 -20.10 0.35
CA GLN A 122 -8.40 -20.58 1.22
C GLN A 122 -7.14 -19.79 0.92
N ILE A 123 -6.32 -19.55 1.91
CA ILE A 123 -4.98 -19.02 1.70
C ILE A 123 -4.02 -20.19 1.57
N ILE A 124 -3.37 -20.32 0.41
CA ILE A 124 -2.29 -21.30 0.17
C ILE A 124 -0.99 -20.52 0.01
N GLY A 125 -0.10 -20.64 1.00
CA GLY A 125 1.05 -19.76 1.11
C GLY A 125 0.62 -18.32 1.37
N THR A 126 0.80 -17.42 0.40
CA THR A 126 0.46 -15.99 0.53
C THR A 126 -0.69 -15.56 -0.39
N VAL A 127 -1.18 -16.44 -1.26
CA VAL A 127 -2.18 -16.10 -2.28
C VAL A 127 -3.54 -16.74 -1.99
N PRO A 128 -4.66 -16.05 -2.32
CA PRO A 128 -5.98 -16.63 -2.30
C PRO A 128 -6.07 -17.76 -3.33
N ALA A 129 -6.54 -18.92 -2.88
CA ALA A 129 -6.72 -20.10 -3.71
C ALA A 129 -8.08 -20.74 -3.44
N ASN A 130 -8.50 -21.67 -4.31
CA ASN A 130 -9.77 -22.37 -4.19
C ASN A 130 -10.94 -21.40 -3.99
N MET A 131 -10.92 -20.26 -4.70
CA MET A 131 -11.96 -19.25 -4.60
C MET A 131 -13.27 -19.80 -5.16
N GLN A 132 -14.30 -19.76 -4.34
CA GLN A 132 -15.65 -20.16 -4.69
C GLN A 132 -16.56 -18.95 -4.64
N SER A 133 -17.12 -18.56 -5.79
CA SER A 133 -18.04 -17.42 -5.88
C SER A 133 -19.36 -17.74 -5.19
N LYS A 134 -19.83 -16.79 -4.40
CA LYS A 134 -21.14 -16.77 -3.78
C LYS A 134 -21.93 -15.62 -4.36
N GLY A 135 -23.18 -15.86 -4.68
CA GLY A 135 -24.00 -14.84 -5.33
C GLY A 135 -23.70 -14.62 -6.82
N SER A 136 -24.46 -13.77 -7.42
CA SER A 136 -24.39 -13.41 -8.85
C SER A 136 -23.46 -12.20 -9.05
N LEU A 137 -22.16 -12.37 -8.80
CA LEU A 137 -21.17 -11.28 -8.67
C LEU A 137 -21.03 -10.41 -9.93
N ASP A 138 -21.15 -11.02 -11.10
CA ASP A 138 -21.10 -10.38 -12.41
C ASP A 138 -22.30 -9.48 -12.71
N LYS A 139 -23.38 -9.65 -11.94
CA LYS A 139 -24.64 -8.90 -12.05
C LYS A 139 -24.72 -7.69 -11.11
N LEU A 140 -23.81 -7.56 -10.15
CA LEU A 140 -23.69 -6.39 -9.27
C LEU A 140 -23.03 -5.24 -10.02
N LEU A 141 -23.71 -4.10 -10.10
CA LEU A 141 -23.21 -2.92 -10.81
C LEU A 141 -22.76 -1.80 -9.88
N GLU A 142 -23.41 -1.64 -8.72
CA GLU A 142 -23.21 -0.40 -7.93
C GLU A 142 -23.51 -0.63 -6.46
N ILE A 143 -22.70 0.02 -5.62
CA ILE A 143 -22.98 0.28 -4.20
C ILE A 143 -23.45 1.72 -4.13
N GLU A 144 -24.75 1.93 -3.98
CA GLU A 144 -25.41 3.24 -4.02
C GLU A 144 -25.45 3.89 -2.62
N GLN A 145 -25.51 3.07 -1.55
CA GLN A 145 -25.56 3.50 -0.17
C GLN A 145 -25.09 2.40 0.78
N TRP A 146 -24.37 2.79 1.84
CA TRP A 146 -23.96 1.88 2.92
C TRP A 146 -25.00 1.72 4.02
N GLY A 147 -25.76 2.80 4.31
CA GLY A 147 -26.76 2.83 5.36
C GLY A 147 -26.18 2.71 6.77
N ASN A 148 -27.06 2.34 7.72
CA ASN A 148 -26.68 2.15 9.12
C ASN A 148 -26.48 0.67 9.49
N ILE A 149 -26.03 -0.14 8.56
CA ILE A 149 -25.69 -1.54 8.82
C ILE A 149 -24.46 -1.61 9.72
N ASN A 150 -24.59 -2.32 10.83
CA ASN A 150 -23.48 -2.63 11.72
C ASN A 150 -22.70 -3.83 11.16
N TRP A 151 -21.70 -3.55 10.31
CA TRP A 151 -20.90 -4.57 9.67
C TRP A 151 -20.02 -5.29 10.68
N THR A 152 -19.98 -6.61 10.63
CA THR A 152 -19.13 -7.43 11.51
C THR A 152 -17.85 -7.92 10.81
N SER A 153 -17.81 -7.89 9.49
CA SER A 153 -16.64 -8.22 8.68
C SER A 153 -16.83 -7.67 7.26
N MET A 154 -15.74 -7.26 6.65
CA MET A 154 -15.65 -6.93 5.22
C MET A 154 -14.79 -7.93 4.44
N ASP A 155 -14.41 -9.05 5.08
CA ASP A 155 -13.65 -10.11 4.41
C ASP A 155 -14.37 -10.60 3.17
N ALA A 156 -13.69 -10.44 2.02
CA ALA A 156 -14.14 -10.80 0.68
C ALA A 156 -15.54 -10.24 0.31
N ALA A 157 -15.91 -9.06 0.83
CA ALA A 157 -17.25 -8.51 0.64
C ALA A 157 -17.62 -8.36 -0.85
N PHE A 158 -16.77 -7.72 -1.65
CA PHE A 158 -17.01 -7.47 -3.08
C PHE A 158 -15.92 -8.08 -3.96
N ALA A 159 -15.26 -9.13 -3.48
CA ALA A 159 -14.25 -9.84 -4.26
C ALA A 159 -14.85 -10.43 -5.53
N ASN A 160 -14.15 -10.32 -6.66
CA ASN A 160 -14.59 -10.72 -8.00
C ASN A 160 -15.84 -9.99 -8.53
N CYS A 161 -16.34 -8.95 -7.87
CA CYS A 161 -17.42 -8.10 -8.41
C CYS A 161 -16.82 -7.15 -9.48
N GLN A 162 -16.52 -7.69 -10.64
CA GLN A 162 -15.72 -7.02 -11.68
C GLN A 162 -16.34 -5.74 -12.24
N ARG A 163 -17.66 -5.54 -12.08
CA ARG A 163 -18.41 -4.40 -12.61
C ARG A 163 -18.81 -3.38 -11.55
N VAL A 164 -18.53 -3.68 -10.27
CA VAL A 164 -19.02 -2.85 -9.18
C VAL A 164 -18.39 -1.44 -9.20
N LEU A 165 -19.24 -0.45 -9.08
CA LEU A 165 -18.90 0.94 -8.86
C LEU A 165 -19.31 1.35 -7.44
N LEU A 166 -18.63 2.31 -6.84
CA LEU A 166 -19.00 2.92 -5.58
C LEU A 166 -19.49 4.34 -5.84
N THR A 167 -20.79 4.58 -5.66
CA THR A 167 -21.40 5.91 -5.80
C THR A 167 -21.94 6.43 -4.46
N ALA A 168 -21.92 5.58 -3.44
CA ALA A 168 -22.31 5.94 -2.09
C ALA A 168 -21.59 7.20 -1.61
N THR A 169 -22.34 8.14 -1.07
CA THR A 169 -21.83 9.39 -0.47
C THR A 169 -21.67 9.29 1.03
N ASP A 170 -22.30 8.31 1.66
CA ASP A 170 -22.16 7.92 3.05
C ASP A 170 -20.97 6.98 3.26
N SER A 171 -20.68 6.65 4.51
CA SER A 171 -19.61 5.73 4.92
C SER A 171 -20.21 4.49 5.59
N PRO A 172 -19.61 3.30 5.40
CA PRO A 172 -20.02 2.12 6.15
C PRO A 172 -19.69 2.28 7.64
N ASP A 173 -20.53 1.73 8.52
CA ASP A 173 -20.19 1.58 9.93
C ASP A 173 -19.22 0.40 10.11
N LEU A 174 -17.94 0.71 10.22
CA LEU A 174 -16.86 -0.27 10.37
C LEU A 174 -16.43 -0.48 11.83
N THR A 175 -17.20 0.01 12.79
CA THR A 175 -16.85 -0.03 14.23
C THR A 175 -16.52 -1.44 14.73
N ASN A 176 -17.19 -2.47 14.19
CA ASN A 176 -16.97 -3.87 14.56
C ASN A 176 -16.21 -4.68 13.51
N VAL A 177 -15.58 -4.01 12.54
CA VAL A 177 -14.82 -4.67 11.48
C VAL A 177 -13.34 -4.65 11.84
N THR A 178 -12.74 -5.83 12.02
CA THR A 178 -11.31 -6.00 12.21
C THR A 178 -10.63 -6.57 10.96
N ASP A 179 -11.40 -7.17 10.04
CA ASP A 179 -10.88 -7.81 8.83
C ASP A 179 -11.58 -7.30 7.57
N ALA A 180 -10.81 -6.63 6.71
CA ALA A 180 -11.18 -6.16 5.38
C ALA A 180 -10.39 -6.87 4.26
N SER A 181 -9.88 -8.08 4.54
CA SER A 181 -9.13 -8.87 3.55
C SER A 181 -9.98 -9.08 2.29
N LEU A 182 -9.34 -8.98 1.13
CA LEU A 182 -9.98 -9.20 -0.18
C LEU A 182 -11.26 -8.38 -0.43
N MET A 183 -11.55 -7.32 0.31
CA MET A 183 -12.84 -6.61 0.21
C MET A 183 -13.21 -6.25 -1.24
N PHE A 184 -12.26 -5.76 -2.04
CA PHE A 184 -12.41 -5.43 -3.47
C PHE A 184 -11.38 -6.17 -4.34
N TYR A 185 -11.02 -7.39 -3.94
CA TYR A 185 -10.08 -8.23 -4.69
C TYR A 185 -10.64 -8.53 -6.08
N LEU A 186 -9.86 -8.27 -7.13
CA LEU A 186 -10.27 -8.43 -8.55
C LEU A 186 -11.57 -7.68 -8.94
N ALA A 187 -11.97 -6.67 -8.17
CA ALA A 187 -13.02 -5.73 -8.60
C ALA A 187 -12.44 -4.75 -9.63
N THR A 188 -12.40 -5.17 -10.89
CA THR A 188 -11.60 -4.51 -11.95
C THR A 188 -12.14 -3.16 -12.39
N SER A 189 -13.47 -2.93 -12.32
CA SER A 189 -14.08 -1.62 -12.60
C SER A 189 -14.15 -0.71 -11.36
N PHE A 190 -13.70 -1.18 -10.19
CA PHE A 190 -13.78 -0.41 -8.96
C PHE A 190 -12.77 0.74 -8.97
N SER A 191 -13.25 1.95 -9.19
CA SER A 191 -12.45 3.17 -9.17
C SER A 191 -12.35 3.79 -7.76
N GLY A 192 -13.20 3.32 -6.82
CA GLY A 192 -13.45 3.95 -5.54
C GLY A 192 -14.33 5.20 -5.66
N ALA A 193 -14.46 5.95 -4.56
CA ALA A 193 -15.22 7.20 -4.49
C ALA A 193 -14.57 8.20 -3.54
N PRO A 194 -14.85 9.53 -3.69
CA PRO A 194 -14.37 10.54 -2.75
C PRO A 194 -14.84 10.31 -1.30
N SER A 195 -16.00 9.67 -1.08
CA SER A 195 -16.54 9.34 0.25
C SER A 195 -15.62 8.40 1.05
N MET A 196 -14.74 7.63 0.38
CA MET A 196 -13.81 6.72 1.05
C MET A 196 -12.84 7.44 2.00
N GLN A 197 -12.55 8.72 1.79
CA GLN A 197 -11.73 9.52 2.72
C GLN A 197 -12.32 9.62 4.13
N ASN A 198 -13.64 9.40 4.28
CA ASN A 198 -14.37 9.53 5.53
C ASN A 198 -14.59 8.17 6.24
N TRP A 199 -14.11 7.07 5.68
CA TRP A 199 -14.26 5.77 6.31
C TRP A 199 -13.45 5.70 7.59
N ASP A 200 -14.09 5.28 8.68
CA ASP A 200 -13.40 5.00 9.95
C ASP A 200 -12.76 3.60 9.93
N THR A 201 -11.47 3.56 9.70
CA THR A 201 -10.70 2.33 9.61
C THR A 201 -9.96 1.99 10.92
N SER A 202 -10.25 2.72 12.01
CA SER A 202 -9.48 2.69 13.25
C SER A 202 -9.43 1.33 13.95
N ASN A 203 -10.39 0.44 13.69
CA ASN A 203 -10.46 -0.91 14.27
C ASN A 203 -10.01 -2.01 13.31
N ILE A 204 -9.71 -1.68 12.05
CA ILE A 204 -9.34 -2.70 11.07
C ILE A 204 -7.87 -3.07 11.26
N GLU A 205 -7.62 -4.34 11.50
CA GLU A 205 -6.30 -4.93 11.71
C GLU A 205 -5.72 -5.51 10.42
N ILE A 206 -6.56 -6.06 9.54
CA ILE A 206 -6.14 -6.81 8.37
C ILE A 206 -6.71 -6.20 7.09
N PHE A 207 -5.83 -5.68 6.24
CA PHE A 207 -6.14 -5.11 4.92
C PHE A 207 -5.57 -5.96 3.77
N LYS A 208 -5.19 -7.20 4.06
CA LYS A 208 -4.54 -8.11 3.12
C LYS A 208 -5.35 -8.27 1.84
N HIS A 209 -4.73 -8.04 0.67
CA HIS A 209 -5.37 -8.11 -0.66
C HIS A 209 -6.60 -7.20 -0.83
N MET A 210 -6.84 -6.20 0.03
CA MET A 210 -8.09 -5.42 0.01
C MET A 210 -8.43 -4.87 -1.38
N PHE A 211 -7.43 -4.35 -2.09
CA PHE A 211 -7.57 -3.81 -3.44
C PHE A 211 -6.71 -4.56 -4.47
N ASP A 212 -6.18 -5.75 -4.17
CA ASP A 212 -5.33 -6.49 -5.11
C ASP A 212 -6.11 -6.78 -6.41
N CYS A 213 -5.55 -6.33 -7.54
CA CYS A 213 -6.14 -6.47 -8.86
C CYS A 213 -5.28 -7.33 -9.81
N ARG A 214 -4.44 -8.23 -9.28
CA ARG A 214 -3.65 -9.16 -10.10
C ARG A 214 -4.40 -10.47 -10.30
N HIS A 215 -4.34 -10.99 -11.50
CA HIS A 215 -4.77 -12.35 -11.81
C HIS A 215 -3.55 -13.28 -11.83
N ALA A 216 -3.72 -14.54 -11.45
CA ALA A 216 -2.62 -15.53 -11.38
C ALA A 216 -1.78 -15.66 -12.67
N SER A 217 -2.37 -15.36 -13.83
CA SER A 217 -1.73 -15.41 -15.15
C SER A 217 -1.35 -14.03 -15.73
N GLN A 218 -1.77 -12.92 -15.12
CA GLN A 218 -1.57 -11.57 -15.63
C GLN A 218 -1.24 -10.61 -14.50
N VAL A 219 -0.08 -9.97 -14.57
CA VAL A 219 0.36 -8.97 -13.58
C VAL A 219 -0.46 -7.70 -13.66
N TYR A 220 -0.97 -7.36 -14.84
CA TYR A 220 -1.77 -6.17 -15.11
C TYR A 220 -3.13 -6.54 -15.70
N ILE A 221 -4.19 -5.92 -15.19
CA ILE A 221 -5.55 -6.02 -15.73
C ILE A 221 -5.89 -4.69 -16.40
N SER A 222 -6.26 -4.72 -17.67
CA SER A 222 -6.61 -3.50 -18.41
C SER A 222 -7.90 -2.87 -17.90
N GLY A 223 -7.96 -1.53 -17.86
CA GLY A 223 -9.15 -0.76 -17.48
C GLY A 223 -9.34 -0.52 -15.98
N GLU A 224 -8.40 -0.96 -15.15
CA GLU A 224 -8.37 -0.63 -13.73
C GLU A 224 -8.04 0.85 -13.54
N THR A 225 -8.75 1.57 -12.63
CA THR A 225 -8.62 3.04 -12.46
C THR A 225 -8.62 3.48 -10.99
N PHE A 226 -8.44 2.55 -10.04
CA PHE A 226 -8.51 2.87 -8.62
C PHE A 226 -7.43 3.88 -8.19
N ASN A 227 -7.88 5.03 -7.70
CA ASN A 227 -7.02 6.06 -7.12
C ASN A 227 -7.78 6.95 -6.10
N SER A 228 -8.59 6.36 -5.24
CA SER A 228 -9.40 7.09 -4.26
C SER A 228 -8.59 7.73 -3.13
N PRO A 229 -9.05 8.86 -2.58
CA PRO A 229 -8.35 9.59 -1.50
C PRO A 229 -8.51 8.86 -0.17
N ILE A 230 -7.56 7.98 0.15
CA ILE A 230 -7.53 7.17 1.37
C ILE A 230 -6.38 7.57 2.32
N GLY A 231 -5.68 8.65 2.02
CA GLY A 231 -4.54 9.12 2.83
C GLY A 231 -4.90 9.55 4.26
N THR A 232 -6.19 9.77 4.54
CA THR A 232 -6.74 10.13 5.86
C THR A 232 -7.13 8.93 6.73
N TRP A 233 -7.04 7.71 6.20
CA TRP A 233 -7.41 6.50 6.94
C TRP A 233 -6.57 6.33 8.19
N ASN A 234 -7.22 5.95 9.29
CA ASN A 234 -6.53 5.61 10.53
C ASN A 234 -6.04 4.16 10.48
N MET A 235 -4.73 3.98 10.33
CA MET A 235 -4.09 2.67 10.21
C MET A 235 -3.48 2.20 11.54
N SER A 236 -3.84 2.81 12.67
CA SER A 236 -3.18 2.53 13.97
C SER A 236 -3.40 1.12 14.50
N ALA A 237 -4.49 0.43 14.11
CA ALA A 237 -4.71 -0.97 14.45
C ALA A 237 -4.14 -1.94 13.42
N ALA A 238 -3.73 -1.47 12.23
CA ALA A 238 -3.31 -2.32 11.13
C ALA A 238 -2.04 -3.12 11.46
N THR A 239 -2.07 -4.41 11.15
CA THR A 239 -0.95 -5.37 11.33
C THR A 239 -0.50 -6.00 10.01
N ASP A 240 -1.42 -6.21 9.05
CA ASP A 240 -1.12 -6.82 7.75
C ASP A 240 -1.67 -5.97 6.59
N LEU A 241 -0.76 -5.34 5.82
CA LEU A 241 -1.04 -4.59 4.60
C LEU A 241 -0.58 -5.34 3.35
N SER A 242 -0.25 -6.64 3.47
CA SER A 242 0.31 -7.39 2.36
C SER A 242 -0.65 -7.42 1.17
N TYR A 243 -0.10 -7.20 -0.02
CA TYR A 243 -0.82 -7.19 -1.30
C TYR A 243 -1.89 -6.08 -1.44
N MET A 244 -2.01 -5.14 -0.51
CA MET A 244 -3.16 -4.23 -0.44
C MET A 244 -3.46 -3.51 -1.77
N PHE A 245 -2.45 -3.04 -2.48
CA PHE A 245 -2.59 -2.32 -3.76
C PHE A 245 -1.98 -3.05 -4.95
N ALA A 246 -1.61 -4.31 -4.78
CA ALA A 246 -0.88 -5.02 -5.83
C ALA A 246 -1.67 -5.03 -7.16
N GLY A 247 -0.99 -4.63 -8.26
CA GLY A 247 -1.59 -4.54 -9.59
C GLY A 247 -2.44 -3.30 -9.86
N ARG A 248 -2.54 -2.34 -8.92
CA ARG A 248 -3.28 -1.08 -9.12
C ARG A 248 -2.48 -0.10 -9.97
N GLN A 249 -2.80 -0.06 -11.28
CA GLN A 249 -2.00 0.66 -12.28
C GLN A 249 -2.06 2.18 -12.17
N HIS A 250 -3.13 2.73 -11.58
CA HIS A 250 -3.37 4.17 -11.47
C HIS A 250 -3.21 4.69 -10.03
N PHE A 251 -2.92 3.81 -9.08
CA PHE A 251 -2.85 4.20 -7.67
C PHE A 251 -1.60 5.02 -7.38
N ASN A 252 -1.79 6.27 -6.91
CA ASN A 252 -0.72 7.19 -6.53
C ASN A 252 -1.16 8.19 -5.44
N GLN A 253 -1.89 7.72 -4.41
CA GLN A 253 -2.33 8.57 -3.30
C GLN A 253 -1.22 8.75 -2.28
N ASN A 254 -1.18 9.93 -1.65
CA ASN A 254 -0.24 10.22 -0.58
C ASN A 254 -0.65 9.51 0.71
N LEU A 255 0.18 8.55 1.14
CA LEU A 255 -0.01 7.73 2.34
C LEU A 255 0.99 8.07 3.46
N ASN A 256 1.76 9.14 3.32
CA ASN A 256 2.89 9.44 4.19
C ASN A 256 2.50 9.73 5.65
N PHE A 257 1.21 9.96 5.90
CA PHE A 257 0.67 10.24 7.24
C PHE A 257 -0.02 9.03 7.91
N TRP A 258 -0.03 7.87 7.26
CA TRP A 258 -0.54 6.67 7.88
C TRP A 258 0.31 6.27 9.09
N ASN A 259 -0.35 5.97 10.20
CA ASN A 259 0.32 5.35 11.35
C ASN A 259 0.44 3.83 11.13
N VAL A 260 1.62 3.39 10.72
CA VAL A 260 1.91 1.98 10.44
C VAL A 260 2.76 1.31 11.53
N SER A 261 2.79 1.88 12.73
CA SER A 261 3.68 1.44 13.81
C SER A 261 3.44 -0.01 14.29
N ASN A 262 2.24 -0.55 14.05
CA ASN A 262 1.89 -1.94 14.40
C ASN A 262 1.98 -2.90 13.21
N VAL A 263 2.29 -2.39 12.01
CA VAL A 263 2.33 -3.23 10.81
C VAL A 263 3.60 -4.07 10.80
N THR A 264 3.40 -5.39 10.71
CA THR A 264 4.49 -6.37 10.59
C THR A 264 4.71 -6.84 9.16
N ASN A 265 3.69 -6.76 8.30
CA ASN A 265 3.74 -7.34 6.97
C ASN A 265 3.27 -6.36 5.88
N MET A 266 4.19 -5.98 4.99
CA MET A 266 3.93 -5.15 3.79
C MET A 266 4.35 -5.87 2.50
N ALA A 267 4.45 -7.21 2.52
CA ALA A 267 4.84 -7.98 1.34
C ALA A 267 3.90 -7.69 0.15
N TRP A 268 4.46 -7.42 -1.03
CA TRP A 268 3.73 -7.15 -2.27
C TRP A 268 2.83 -5.91 -2.26
N MET A 269 2.86 -5.06 -1.24
CA MET A 269 1.88 -3.98 -1.04
C MET A 269 1.73 -3.06 -2.26
N PHE A 270 2.82 -2.67 -2.91
CA PHE A 270 2.85 -1.82 -4.10
C PHE A 270 3.42 -2.54 -5.33
N ALA A 271 3.38 -3.88 -5.33
CA ALA A 271 3.86 -4.64 -6.47
C ALA A 271 3.00 -4.37 -7.71
N ALA A 272 3.66 -4.15 -8.86
CA ALA A 272 2.97 -3.82 -10.11
C ALA A 272 2.06 -2.58 -10.02
N CYS A 273 2.50 -1.55 -9.27
CA CYS A 273 1.89 -0.22 -9.21
C CYS A 273 2.76 0.77 -10.01
N PRO A 274 2.67 0.80 -11.34
CA PRO A 274 3.68 1.44 -12.21
C PRO A 274 3.73 2.96 -12.09
N VAL A 275 2.74 3.61 -11.45
CA VAL A 275 2.69 5.07 -11.26
C VAL A 275 2.90 5.51 -9.81
N PHE A 276 2.96 4.56 -8.86
CA PHE A 276 3.10 4.90 -7.45
C PHE A 276 4.50 5.42 -7.14
N ASN A 277 4.59 6.70 -6.76
CA ASN A 277 5.84 7.36 -6.37
C ASN A 277 5.61 8.41 -5.27
N GLN A 278 4.80 8.09 -4.26
CA GLN A 278 4.52 8.99 -3.14
C GLN A 278 5.53 8.77 -2.00
N PRO A 279 5.83 9.82 -1.21
CA PRO A 279 6.73 9.69 -0.08
C PRO A 279 6.16 8.74 0.99
N LEU A 280 7.06 7.96 1.60
CA LEU A 280 6.75 7.02 2.68
C LEU A 280 7.73 7.18 3.87
N ASN A 281 8.55 8.22 3.85
CA ASN A 281 9.69 8.35 4.78
C ASN A 281 9.29 8.76 6.20
N ASN A 282 8.00 9.10 6.43
CA ASN A 282 7.46 9.39 7.77
C ASN A 282 6.86 8.14 8.45
N TRP A 283 6.82 7.01 7.78
CA TRP A 283 6.30 5.78 8.37
C TRP A 283 7.19 5.31 9.52
N ASN A 284 6.57 5.01 10.67
CA ASN A 284 7.23 4.30 11.75
C ASN A 284 7.18 2.80 11.44
N THR A 285 8.32 2.23 11.07
CA THR A 285 8.43 0.83 10.63
C THR A 285 9.08 -0.07 11.68
N SER A 286 9.10 0.34 12.96
CA SER A 286 9.79 -0.38 14.03
C SER A 286 9.27 -1.80 14.32
N SER A 287 8.05 -2.14 13.86
CA SER A 287 7.49 -3.49 13.98
C SER A 287 7.58 -4.29 12.68
N LEU A 288 8.14 -3.72 11.60
CA LEU A 288 8.07 -4.31 10.27
C LEU A 288 9.01 -5.51 10.13
N GLU A 289 8.47 -6.66 9.73
CA GLU A 289 9.20 -7.93 9.59
C GLU A 289 9.36 -8.35 8.12
N ASN A 290 8.44 -7.95 7.23
CA ASN A 290 8.39 -8.46 5.87
C ASN A 290 8.07 -7.38 4.83
N ILE A 291 9.02 -7.14 3.92
CA ILE A 291 8.89 -6.27 2.73
C ILE A 291 9.12 -7.03 1.41
N GLU A 292 9.00 -8.36 1.44
CA GLU A 292 9.18 -9.21 0.26
C GLU A 292 8.33 -8.71 -0.91
N PHE A 293 8.92 -8.50 -2.09
CA PHE A 293 8.26 -8.00 -3.31
C PHE A 293 7.51 -6.66 -3.17
N MET A 294 7.75 -5.85 -2.15
CA MET A 294 6.94 -4.67 -1.85
C MET A 294 6.81 -3.69 -3.03
N PHE A 295 7.89 -3.42 -3.75
CA PHE A 295 7.94 -2.54 -4.93
C PHE A 295 8.28 -3.30 -6.22
N PHE A 296 8.01 -4.60 -6.27
CA PHE A 296 8.24 -5.41 -7.45
C PHE A 296 7.49 -4.86 -8.67
N LEU A 297 8.18 -4.66 -9.82
CA LEU A 297 7.62 -4.05 -11.03
C LEU A 297 7.05 -2.62 -10.82
N ASN A 298 7.46 -1.93 -9.78
CA ASN A 298 7.14 -0.51 -9.63
C ASN A 298 8.21 0.35 -10.31
N HIS A 299 7.97 0.69 -11.58
CA HIS A 299 8.99 1.28 -12.46
C HIS A 299 9.36 2.73 -12.12
N VAL A 300 8.53 3.46 -11.37
CA VAL A 300 8.74 4.91 -11.12
C VAL A 300 9.13 5.23 -9.68
N PHE A 301 8.98 4.28 -8.75
CA PHE A 301 9.25 4.55 -7.35
C PHE A 301 10.72 4.90 -7.12
N ASN A 302 10.97 6.08 -6.58
CA ASN A 302 12.31 6.57 -6.25
C ASN A 302 12.27 7.55 -5.06
N GLN A 303 11.42 7.28 -4.05
CA GLN A 303 11.35 8.10 -2.86
C GLN A 303 12.34 7.61 -1.78
N PRO A 304 12.87 8.53 -0.96
CA PRO A 304 13.77 8.14 0.13
C PRO A 304 13.05 7.26 1.16
N LEU A 305 13.79 6.27 1.68
CA LEU A 305 13.35 5.35 2.73
C LEU A 305 14.36 5.27 3.88
N ASN A 306 15.25 6.25 3.98
CA ASN A 306 16.37 6.25 4.93
C ASN A 306 15.95 6.46 6.40
N ASN A 307 14.70 6.85 6.68
CA ASN A 307 14.16 6.95 8.04
C ASN A 307 13.48 5.66 8.52
N TRP A 308 13.34 4.65 7.65
CA TRP A 308 12.75 3.39 8.04
C TRP A 308 13.63 2.67 9.06
N ASP A 309 13.02 2.23 10.15
CA ASP A 309 13.63 1.26 11.07
C ASP A 309 13.43 -0.15 10.47
N THR A 310 14.53 -0.77 10.08
CA THR A 310 14.54 -2.10 9.45
C THR A 310 15.09 -3.20 10.37
N SER A 311 15.35 -2.87 11.65
CA SER A 311 15.99 -3.76 12.62
C SER A 311 15.22 -5.08 12.87
N GLN A 312 13.89 -5.07 12.66
CA GLN A 312 13.05 -6.26 12.80
C GLN A 312 12.78 -6.97 11.47
N VAL A 313 13.23 -6.40 10.34
CA VAL A 313 12.94 -7.00 9.03
C VAL A 313 13.72 -8.28 8.82
N ILE A 314 13.00 -9.35 8.47
CA ILE A 314 13.51 -10.71 8.24
C ILE A 314 13.59 -11.02 6.74
N LYS A 315 12.65 -10.49 5.93
CA LYS A 315 12.52 -10.82 4.50
C LYS A 315 12.52 -9.59 3.63
N MET A 316 13.48 -9.52 2.68
CA MET A 316 13.61 -8.44 1.70
C MET A 316 13.75 -8.97 0.26
N ASN A 317 13.53 -10.27 0.01
CA ASN A 317 13.70 -10.80 -1.34
C ASN A 317 12.78 -10.11 -2.34
N ASN A 318 13.32 -9.78 -3.52
CA ASN A 318 12.63 -9.09 -4.61
C ASN A 318 12.02 -7.72 -4.25
N ALA A 319 12.35 -7.11 -3.10
CA ALA A 319 11.68 -5.89 -2.62
C ALA A 319 11.66 -4.75 -3.65
N PHE A 320 12.73 -4.59 -4.43
CA PHE A 320 12.87 -3.59 -5.50
C PHE A 320 13.19 -4.22 -6.87
N SER A 321 12.90 -5.52 -7.04
CA SER A 321 13.14 -6.18 -8.32
C SER A 321 12.27 -5.55 -9.41
N PHE A 322 12.88 -5.19 -10.56
CA PHE A 322 12.26 -4.41 -11.64
C PHE A 322 11.77 -3.00 -11.25
N ALA A 323 12.18 -2.44 -10.11
CA ALA A 323 11.96 -1.04 -9.76
C ALA A 323 12.98 -0.16 -10.51
N THR A 324 12.73 0.07 -11.80
CA THR A 324 13.75 0.57 -12.74
C THR A 324 14.24 1.98 -12.46
N SER A 325 13.47 2.81 -11.73
CA SER A 325 13.88 4.16 -11.33
C SER A 325 14.52 4.24 -9.93
N PHE A 326 14.44 3.16 -9.13
CA PHE A 326 14.87 3.22 -7.74
C PHE A 326 16.40 3.34 -7.62
N ASN A 327 16.87 4.40 -6.95
CA ASN A 327 18.29 4.63 -6.70
C ASN A 327 18.52 5.44 -5.40
N GLN A 328 17.75 5.19 -4.35
CA GLN A 328 17.94 5.86 -3.08
C GLN A 328 18.98 5.16 -2.20
N PRO A 329 19.75 5.89 -1.40
CA PRO A 329 20.70 5.29 -0.47
C PRO A 329 19.96 4.52 0.64
N LEU A 330 20.50 3.36 0.98
CA LEU A 330 19.99 2.46 2.02
C LEU A 330 21.06 2.12 3.06
N ASP A 331 22.09 2.94 3.15
CA ASP A 331 23.23 2.79 4.07
C ASP A 331 22.84 2.89 5.55
N SER A 332 21.68 3.49 5.85
CA SER A 332 21.11 3.60 7.21
C SER A 332 20.28 2.38 7.63
N TRP A 333 19.99 1.45 6.72
CA TRP A 333 19.20 0.28 7.05
C TRP A 333 19.98 -0.71 7.91
N ASP A 334 19.38 -1.13 9.02
CA ASP A 334 19.84 -2.26 9.80
C ASP A 334 19.29 -3.55 9.19
N VAL A 335 20.17 -4.37 8.63
CA VAL A 335 19.81 -5.64 7.99
C VAL A 335 20.33 -6.86 8.76
N SER A 336 20.76 -6.66 10.01
CA SER A 336 21.35 -7.71 10.84
C SER A 336 20.40 -8.89 11.15
N SER A 337 19.07 -8.65 11.09
CA SER A 337 18.04 -9.69 11.24
C SER A 337 17.59 -10.32 9.91
N VAL A 338 18.06 -9.79 8.77
CA VAL A 338 17.58 -10.20 7.44
C VAL A 338 18.13 -11.56 7.04
N THR A 339 17.24 -12.49 6.71
CA THR A 339 17.63 -13.86 6.28
C THR A 339 17.67 -14.02 4.77
N THR A 340 17.01 -13.16 4.01
CA THR A 340 16.99 -13.23 2.54
C THR A 340 16.96 -11.86 1.88
N ILE A 341 17.87 -11.66 0.93
CA ILE A 341 17.95 -10.52 0.01
C ILE A 341 17.91 -10.96 -1.47
N SER A 342 17.49 -12.20 -1.73
CA SER A 342 17.49 -12.77 -3.09
C SER A 342 16.77 -11.86 -4.07
N ALA A 343 17.42 -11.58 -5.21
CA ALA A 343 16.92 -10.76 -6.31
C ALA A 343 16.41 -9.35 -5.87
N MET A 344 16.85 -8.81 -4.72
CA MET A 344 16.30 -7.59 -4.11
C MET A 344 16.28 -6.41 -5.07
N PHE A 345 17.35 -6.20 -5.84
CA PHE A 345 17.48 -5.14 -6.86
C PHE A 345 17.66 -5.72 -8.27
N SER A 346 17.25 -6.97 -8.48
CA SER A 346 17.37 -7.58 -9.81
C SER A 346 16.56 -6.76 -10.83
N ASN A 347 17.19 -6.42 -11.97
CA ASN A 347 16.61 -5.56 -13.01
C ASN A 347 16.22 -4.13 -12.55
N ALA A 348 16.71 -3.67 -11.39
CA ALA A 348 16.60 -2.27 -10.97
C ALA A 348 17.64 -1.42 -11.72
N SER A 349 17.34 -1.06 -12.96
CA SER A 349 18.30 -0.53 -13.93
C SER A 349 18.84 0.88 -13.62
N SER A 350 18.37 1.53 -12.56
CA SER A 350 18.96 2.77 -12.02
C SER A 350 19.69 2.56 -10.70
N PHE A 351 19.56 1.41 -10.05
CA PHE A 351 20.12 1.19 -8.72
C PHE A 351 21.63 1.13 -8.74
N ASN A 352 22.26 2.13 -8.13
CA ASN A 352 23.70 2.31 -8.07
C ASN A 352 24.17 2.83 -6.71
N GLN A 353 23.86 2.10 -5.63
CA GLN A 353 24.27 2.41 -4.27
C GLN A 353 25.15 1.30 -3.71
N SER A 354 26.12 1.67 -2.84
CA SER A 354 26.92 0.68 -2.11
C SER A 354 26.10 0.07 -0.97
N LEU A 355 26.20 -1.23 -0.80
CA LEU A 355 25.62 -1.99 0.31
C LEU A 355 26.70 -2.46 1.32
N GLY A 356 27.89 -1.93 1.23
CA GLY A 356 29.05 -2.37 2.05
C GLY A 356 28.92 -2.09 3.54
N SER A 357 27.98 -1.20 3.96
CA SER A 357 27.68 -0.93 5.38
C SER A 357 26.74 -1.96 6.02
N TRP A 358 26.13 -2.84 5.21
CA TRP A 358 25.14 -3.81 5.69
C TRP A 358 25.79 -4.92 6.52
N ASP A 359 25.27 -5.16 7.72
CA ASP A 359 25.62 -6.33 8.54
C ASP A 359 24.74 -7.52 8.09
N LEU A 360 25.36 -8.48 7.42
CA LEU A 360 24.67 -9.64 6.87
C LEU A 360 24.65 -10.85 7.82
N SER A 361 24.88 -10.65 9.12
CA SER A 361 25.11 -11.73 10.10
C SER A 361 24.04 -12.82 10.12
N SER A 362 22.78 -12.49 9.81
CA SER A 362 21.66 -13.45 9.75
C SER A 362 21.34 -13.96 8.34
N LEU A 363 22.10 -13.52 7.32
CA LEU A 363 21.79 -13.88 5.92
C LEU A 363 21.95 -15.37 5.66
N VAL A 364 20.94 -15.96 5.04
CA VAL A 364 20.92 -17.37 4.59
C VAL A 364 20.83 -17.47 3.08
N ASN A 365 20.08 -16.56 2.44
CA ASN A 365 19.82 -16.58 1.01
C ASN A 365 20.10 -15.22 0.37
N GLY A 366 21.14 -15.15 -0.46
CA GLY A 366 21.61 -13.94 -1.12
C GLY A 366 21.58 -13.97 -2.65
N LEU A 367 20.83 -14.88 -3.28
CA LEU A 367 20.93 -15.21 -4.71
C LEU A 367 20.61 -14.01 -5.62
N GLY A 368 21.61 -13.52 -6.37
CA GLY A 368 21.47 -12.55 -7.46
C GLY A 368 20.86 -11.19 -7.07
N PRO A 369 21.17 -10.59 -5.91
CA PRO A 369 20.48 -9.39 -5.46
C PRO A 369 20.73 -8.18 -6.34
N LEU A 370 21.82 -8.16 -7.12
CA LEU A 370 22.25 -7.06 -7.98
C LEU A 370 22.21 -7.41 -9.48
N HIS A 371 21.59 -8.54 -9.84
CA HIS A 371 21.53 -9.02 -11.22
C HIS A 371 20.81 -8.00 -12.12
N PHE A 372 21.47 -7.55 -13.20
CA PHE A 372 21.00 -6.47 -14.09
C PHE A 372 20.64 -5.15 -13.39
N SER A 373 21.24 -4.87 -12.23
CA SER A 373 21.19 -3.51 -11.66
C SER A 373 22.19 -2.58 -12.35
N ALA A 374 22.10 -1.27 -12.10
CA ALA A 374 23.06 -0.28 -12.61
C ALA A 374 24.29 -0.10 -11.70
N ILE A 375 24.55 -1.03 -10.79
CA ILE A 375 25.66 -0.87 -9.86
C ILE A 375 26.98 -0.71 -10.60
N ASN A 376 27.64 0.41 -10.39
CA ASN A 376 28.92 0.68 -11.02
C ASN A 376 30.09 -0.01 -10.29
N CYS A 377 31.24 0.01 -10.93
CA CYS A 377 32.44 -0.64 -10.44
C CYS A 377 32.87 -0.14 -9.03
N GLN A 378 32.72 1.16 -8.72
CA GLN A 378 33.08 1.70 -7.41
C GLN A 378 32.12 1.21 -6.32
N ASN A 379 30.82 1.32 -6.53
CA ASN A 379 29.82 0.92 -5.54
C ASN A 379 29.79 -0.60 -5.32
N TYR A 380 29.98 -1.39 -6.38
CA TYR A 380 30.11 -2.84 -6.23
C TYR A 380 31.39 -3.24 -5.48
N SER A 381 32.51 -2.58 -5.78
CA SER A 381 33.77 -2.79 -5.07
C SER A 381 33.66 -2.40 -3.57
N ALA A 382 33.02 -1.27 -3.27
CA ALA A 382 32.77 -0.84 -1.89
C ALA A 382 31.86 -1.84 -1.16
N THR A 383 30.88 -2.42 -1.85
CA THR A 383 30.00 -3.47 -1.32
C THR A 383 30.79 -4.72 -0.93
N LEU A 384 31.59 -5.26 -1.87
CA LEU A 384 32.41 -6.46 -1.62
C LEU A 384 33.44 -6.23 -0.51
N ALA A 385 34.10 -5.05 -0.51
CA ALA A 385 35.08 -4.71 0.50
C ALA A 385 34.44 -4.59 1.88
N GLY A 386 33.31 -3.88 1.99
CA GLY A 386 32.62 -3.71 3.27
C GLY A 386 32.17 -5.05 3.87
N TRP A 387 31.63 -5.91 3.06
CA TRP A 387 31.22 -7.25 3.53
C TRP A 387 32.42 -8.13 3.90
N ALA A 388 33.51 -8.10 3.13
CA ALA A 388 34.72 -8.84 3.47
C ALA A 388 35.39 -8.35 4.76
N ASP A 389 35.24 -7.08 5.09
CA ASP A 389 35.81 -6.45 6.30
C ASP A 389 34.91 -6.57 7.53
N ASN A 390 33.63 -6.91 7.35
CA ASN A 390 32.71 -7.13 8.46
C ASN A 390 32.98 -8.50 9.11
N PRO A 391 33.34 -8.55 10.40
CA PRO A 391 33.65 -9.81 11.08
C PRO A 391 32.43 -10.74 11.21
N ASN A 392 31.21 -10.18 11.14
CA ASN A 392 29.97 -10.94 11.26
C ASN A 392 29.48 -11.53 9.91
N THR A 393 30.22 -11.31 8.81
CA THR A 393 29.83 -11.83 7.49
C THR A 393 29.70 -13.35 7.52
N PRO A 394 28.52 -13.89 7.15
CA PRO A 394 28.23 -15.33 7.24
C PRO A 394 29.05 -16.14 6.23
N ASP A 395 29.15 -17.45 6.50
CA ASP A 395 29.75 -18.40 5.58
C ASP A 395 28.70 -19.05 4.68
N ASN A 396 29.11 -19.64 3.56
CA ASN A 396 28.30 -20.48 2.68
C ASN A 396 27.13 -19.76 2.00
N ILE A 397 27.26 -18.49 1.64
CA ILE A 397 26.21 -17.75 0.94
C ILE A 397 26.29 -18.00 -0.57
N ASP A 398 25.19 -18.45 -1.17
CA ASP A 398 25.02 -18.39 -2.62
C ASP A 398 24.59 -16.96 -3.02
N PHE A 399 25.58 -16.15 -3.43
CA PHE A 399 25.35 -14.81 -3.94
C PHE A 399 25.00 -14.80 -5.44
N GLY A 400 25.21 -15.91 -6.12
CA GLY A 400 24.79 -16.20 -7.49
C GLY A 400 25.35 -15.27 -8.55
N ASN A 401 24.54 -15.05 -9.59
CA ASN A 401 24.93 -14.26 -10.76
C ASN A 401 24.56 -12.77 -10.57
N ASN A 402 25.57 -11.90 -10.63
CA ASN A 402 25.44 -10.46 -10.51
C ASN A 402 25.87 -9.70 -11.79
N THR A 403 25.70 -10.30 -12.96
CA THR A 403 25.94 -9.65 -14.26
C THR A 403 25.11 -8.36 -14.39
N PRO A 404 25.65 -7.23 -14.91
CA PRO A 404 27.01 -7.03 -15.43
C PRO A 404 27.96 -6.35 -14.42
N ALA A 405 27.85 -6.62 -13.13
CA ALA A 405 28.65 -5.94 -12.11
C ALA A 405 30.15 -6.09 -12.38
N GLN A 406 30.90 -5.04 -12.06
CA GLN A 406 32.35 -5.01 -12.17
C GLN A 406 32.99 -4.63 -10.84
N TYR A 407 34.11 -5.26 -10.50
CA TYR A 407 34.89 -4.93 -9.31
C TYR A 407 36.28 -4.39 -9.65
N ALA A 408 36.82 -3.55 -8.81
CA ALA A 408 38.12 -2.90 -8.99
C ALA A 408 39.27 -3.90 -8.77
N ALA A 409 40.38 -3.71 -9.49
CA ALA A 409 41.56 -4.55 -9.36
C ALA A 409 42.12 -4.62 -7.91
N ASN A 410 42.01 -3.55 -7.14
CA ASN A 410 42.47 -3.49 -5.76
C ASN A 410 41.49 -4.11 -4.73
N VAL A 411 40.37 -4.67 -5.18
CA VAL A 411 39.39 -5.37 -4.33
C VAL A 411 39.40 -6.90 -4.58
N VAL A 412 40.22 -7.39 -5.49
CA VAL A 412 40.34 -8.83 -5.81
C VAL A 412 40.53 -9.68 -4.54
N ASN A 413 41.41 -9.27 -3.64
CA ASN A 413 41.67 -9.99 -2.38
C ASN A 413 40.44 -10.04 -1.44
N LYS A 414 39.59 -9.04 -1.47
CA LYS A 414 38.35 -9.00 -0.67
C LYS A 414 37.28 -9.95 -1.26
N ARG A 415 37.13 -9.94 -2.58
CA ARG A 415 36.29 -10.88 -3.29
C ARG A 415 36.75 -12.33 -3.09
N ASP A 416 38.07 -12.56 -3.22
CA ASP A 416 38.66 -13.88 -3.01
C ASP A 416 38.51 -14.36 -1.56
N PHE A 417 38.56 -13.48 -0.58
CA PHE A 417 38.26 -13.79 0.82
C PHE A 417 36.81 -14.29 0.98
N LEU A 418 35.83 -13.61 0.38
CA LEU A 418 34.41 -14.04 0.41
C LEU A 418 34.26 -15.42 -0.22
N ILE A 419 34.94 -15.70 -1.36
CA ILE A 419 34.83 -16.98 -2.07
C ILE A 419 35.61 -18.10 -1.33
N ASN A 420 36.89 -17.87 -1.03
CA ASN A 420 37.77 -18.95 -0.61
C ASN A 420 37.75 -19.18 0.91
N THR A 421 37.47 -18.12 1.71
CA THR A 421 37.47 -18.20 3.17
C THR A 421 36.06 -18.32 3.70
N LYS A 422 35.10 -17.51 3.17
CA LYS A 422 33.71 -17.53 3.56
C LYS A 422 32.84 -18.50 2.77
N ASN A 423 33.41 -19.18 1.77
CA ASN A 423 32.74 -20.16 0.91
C ASN A 423 31.50 -19.60 0.20
N TRP A 424 31.59 -18.35 -0.27
CA TRP A 424 30.51 -17.73 -1.04
C TRP A 424 30.57 -18.15 -2.50
N THR A 425 29.43 -18.35 -3.14
CA THR A 425 29.31 -18.49 -4.59
C THR A 425 29.04 -17.13 -5.21
N ILE A 426 30.02 -16.53 -5.91
CA ILE A 426 29.89 -15.25 -6.62
C ILE A 426 30.21 -15.49 -8.10
N SER A 427 29.27 -15.16 -8.98
CA SER A 427 29.43 -15.34 -10.43
C SER A 427 28.84 -14.18 -11.24
N GLY A 428 29.17 -14.13 -12.53
CA GLY A 428 28.65 -13.11 -13.45
C GLY A 428 29.27 -11.71 -13.31
N ASP A 429 30.06 -11.48 -12.26
CA ASP A 429 30.86 -10.27 -12.10
C ASP A 429 32.23 -10.41 -12.78
N THR A 430 32.83 -9.29 -13.17
CA THR A 430 34.12 -9.25 -13.85
C THR A 430 35.01 -8.15 -13.26
N GLN A 431 36.33 -8.32 -13.41
CA GLN A 431 37.26 -7.26 -13.04
C GLN A 431 37.17 -6.12 -14.03
N GLY A 432 36.86 -4.93 -13.51
CA GLY A 432 36.79 -3.67 -14.27
C GLY A 432 38.07 -2.87 -14.19
N SER A 433 38.10 -1.74 -14.90
CA SER A 433 39.25 -0.81 -14.95
C SER A 433 39.20 0.25 -13.85
N CYS A 434 38.18 0.27 -13.01
CA CYS A 434 38.10 1.24 -11.91
C CYS A 434 39.07 0.89 -10.79
N ILE A 435 39.39 1.85 -9.97
CA ILE A 435 40.13 1.70 -8.72
C ILE A 435 39.20 2.14 -7.62
N LEU A 436 38.95 1.27 -6.63
CA LEU A 436 38.30 1.70 -5.41
C LEU A 436 39.29 2.66 -4.74
N SER A 437 38.94 3.94 -4.74
CA SER A 437 39.73 4.94 -4.03
C SER A 437 39.74 4.53 -2.56
N THR A 438 40.93 4.32 -1.98
CA THR A 438 41.12 4.37 -0.54
C THR A 438 41.00 5.84 -0.11
N VAL A 439 39.81 6.41 -0.28
CA VAL A 439 39.42 7.48 0.63
C VAL A 439 39.39 6.76 1.96
N GLU A 440 40.35 7.12 2.87
CA GLU A 440 40.13 6.88 4.29
C GLU A 440 38.64 7.05 4.51
N ILE A 441 37.95 6.00 4.99
CA ILE A 441 36.66 6.15 5.62
C ILE A 441 37.01 6.99 6.87
N LYS A 442 37.24 8.26 6.66
CA LYS A 442 36.91 9.24 7.68
C LYS A 442 35.44 8.98 7.86
N ASN A 443 35.12 8.36 9.00
CA ASN A 443 33.77 8.26 9.51
C ASN A 443 33.06 9.56 9.15
N ASN A 444 32.46 9.62 7.96
CA ASN A 444 31.55 10.64 7.56
C ASN A 444 30.27 10.31 8.33
N GLN A 445 30.35 10.45 9.64
CA GLN A 445 29.19 10.56 10.47
C GLN A 445 28.43 11.73 9.88
N LYS A 446 27.38 11.39 9.13
CA LYS A 446 26.51 12.35 8.47
C LYS A 446 25.99 13.27 9.55
N ILE A 447 26.31 14.56 9.47
CA ILE A 447 25.72 15.52 10.38
C ILE A 447 24.23 15.51 10.09
N LEU A 448 23.45 15.09 11.07
CA LEU A 448 21.99 15.09 11.01
C LEU A 448 21.46 16.22 11.87
N ILE A 449 20.38 16.83 11.41
CA ILE A 449 19.61 17.79 12.19
C ILE A 449 18.30 17.14 12.63
N TYR A 450 17.91 17.34 13.88
CA TYR A 450 16.65 16.82 14.43
C TYR A 450 16.17 17.67 15.62
N PRO A 451 14.86 17.66 15.93
CA PRO A 451 13.79 17.13 15.09
C PRO A 451 13.61 17.96 13.82
N ASN A 452 12.98 17.39 12.83
CA ASN A 452 12.54 18.09 11.62
C ASN A 452 11.22 17.44 11.14
N PRO A 453 10.07 18.11 11.29
CA PRO A 453 9.85 19.49 11.75
C PRO A 453 10.30 19.81 13.19
N THR A 454 10.47 21.10 13.48
CA THR A 454 10.91 21.60 14.79
C THR A 454 10.11 22.82 15.23
N SER A 455 9.74 22.86 16.53
CA SER A 455 9.10 24.03 17.14
C SER A 455 10.11 24.98 17.82
N ASP A 456 11.09 24.45 18.54
CA ASP A 456 11.92 25.24 19.44
C ASP A 456 13.41 25.20 19.12
N PHE A 457 13.96 24.01 18.91
CA PHE A 457 15.38 23.78 18.77
C PHE A 457 15.70 22.77 17.68
N ILE A 458 16.76 23.03 16.93
CA ILE A 458 17.39 22.07 16.02
C ILE A 458 18.63 21.53 16.72
N TYR A 459 18.71 20.22 16.88
CA TYR A 459 19.90 19.54 17.40
C TYR A 459 20.75 19.01 16.24
N LEU A 460 22.06 18.92 16.49
CA LEU A 460 23.01 18.35 15.54
C LEU A 460 23.71 17.18 16.24
N ASN A 461 23.65 16.00 15.61
CA ASN A 461 24.21 14.77 16.20
C ASN A 461 25.73 14.83 16.38
N GLN A 462 26.45 15.59 15.53
CA GLN A 462 27.90 15.74 15.61
C GLN A 462 28.36 17.09 15.07
N ILE A 463 29.23 17.74 15.81
CA ILE A 463 29.94 18.95 15.36
C ILE A 463 31.32 19.00 16.05
N SER A 464 32.35 18.53 15.36
CA SER A 464 33.71 18.73 15.84
C SER A 464 34.31 20.08 15.41
N ASP A 465 33.94 20.63 14.25
CA ASP A 465 34.61 21.76 13.62
C ASP A 465 33.71 22.90 13.14
N ALA A 466 32.40 22.85 13.41
CA ALA A 466 31.45 23.90 12.99
C ALA A 466 31.52 25.07 14.00
N LYS A 467 31.76 26.30 13.50
CA LYS A 467 31.87 27.49 14.32
C LYS A 467 30.73 28.48 14.13
N LYS A 468 30.07 28.48 12.97
CA LYS A 468 29.03 29.45 12.62
C LYS A 468 27.91 28.80 11.86
N TYR A 469 26.69 29.33 12.07
CA TYR A 469 25.54 28.96 11.31
C TYR A 469 24.81 30.16 10.72
N GLN A 470 24.04 29.94 9.65
CA GLN A 470 23.11 30.88 9.04
C GLN A 470 21.80 30.14 8.74
N ILE A 471 20.68 30.80 8.94
CA ILE A 471 19.35 30.31 8.51
C ILE A 471 18.81 31.29 7.49
N ILE A 472 18.41 30.76 6.35
CA ILE A 472 17.77 31.54 5.28
C ILE A 472 16.36 31.00 5.02
N ASP A 473 15.43 31.86 4.64
CA ASP A 473 14.13 31.45 4.14
C ASP A 473 14.23 30.98 2.67
N PHE A 474 13.14 30.43 2.13
CA PHE A 474 13.15 29.93 0.75
C PHE A 474 13.26 31.03 -0.33
N SER A 475 13.15 32.30 0.05
CA SER A 475 13.48 33.43 -0.83
C SER A 475 14.97 33.77 -0.86
N GLY A 476 15.79 33.07 -0.05
CA GLY A 476 17.22 33.32 0.10
C GLY A 476 17.57 34.43 1.11
N ARG A 477 16.58 34.99 1.84
CA ARG A 477 16.80 36.04 2.81
C ARG A 477 17.35 35.44 4.11
N LEU A 478 18.44 36.01 4.63
CA LEU A 478 19.00 35.66 5.92
C LEU A 478 18.05 36.06 7.05
N VAL A 479 17.57 35.08 7.83
CA VAL A 479 16.62 35.29 8.93
C VAL A 479 17.23 35.11 10.31
N LYS A 480 18.31 34.31 10.42
CA LYS A 480 19.07 34.13 11.67
C LYS A 480 20.51 33.70 11.37
N HIS A 481 21.43 34.11 12.23
CA HIS A 481 22.82 33.66 12.19
C HIS A 481 23.44 33.69 13.59
N GLY A 482 24.53 32.98 13.80
CA GLY A 482 25.23 32.97 15.07
C GLY A 482 26.45 32.06 15.09
N GLU A 483 27.11 32.02 16.24
CA GLU A 483 28.16 31.07 16.55
C GLU A 483 27.53 29.77 17.09
N LEU A 484 28.05 28.64 16.66
CA LEU A 484 27.63 27.33 17.13
C LEU A 484 28.49 26.93 18.35
N LYS A 485 27.98 27.25 19.53
CA LYS A 485 28.65 26.94 20.81
C LYS A 485 28.15 25.63 21.42
N GLU A 486 26.94 25.27 21.10
CA GLU A 486 26.24 24.08 21.59
C GLU A 486 25.79 23.18 20.40
N LYS A 487 25.44 21.93 20.69
CA LYS A 487 24.92 21.01 19.68
C LYS A 487 23.46 21.29 19.27
N TRP A 488 22.97 22.48 19.56
CA TRP A 488 21.61 22.88 19.21
C TRP A 488 21.55 24.35 18.79
N ILE A 489 20.53 24.69 18.03
CA ILE A 489 20.24 26.06 17.56
C ILE A 489 18.80 26.38 17.98
N ASP A 490 18.63 27.48 18.72
CA ASP A 490 17.30 28.01 19.06
C ASP A 490 16.63 28.59 17.80
N VAL A 491 15.45 28.11 17.46
CA VAL A 491 14.64 28.56 16.31
C VAL A 491 13.26 29.08 16.73
N LYS A 492 13.01 29.28 18.03
CA LYS A 492 11.72 29.76 18.58
C LYS A 492 11.23 31.06 17.94
N SER A 493 12.15 31.94 17.61
CA SER A 493 11.84 33.26 17.04
C SER A 493 11.49 33.23 15.55
N LEU A 494 11.63 32.09 14.88
CA LEU A 494 11.26 31.96 13.48
C LEU A 494 9.75 31.73 13.35
N THR A 495 9.14 32.30 12.33
CA THR A 495 7.76 32.02 11.97
C THR A 495 7.65 30.61 11.34
N ASN A 496 6.45 30.02 11.43
CA ASN A 496 6.19 28.72 10.80
C ASN A 496 6.50 28.78 9.31
N GLY A 497 7.21 27.78 8.81
CA GLY A 497 7.63 27.75 7.40
C GLY A 497 8.86 26.89 7.13
N ASN A 498 9.29 26.92 5.88
CA ASN A 498 10.44 26.16 5.40
C ASN A 498 11.71 27.01 5.40
N TYR A 499 12.83 26.44 5.86
CA TYR A 499 14.10 27.12 5.99
C TYR A 499 15.26 26.25 5.53
N ILE A 500 16.40 26.90 5.24
CA ILE A 500 17.69 26.25 5.01
C ILE A 500 18.65 26.68 6.12
N LEU A 501 19.17 25.72 6.86
CA LEU A 501 20.26 25.90 7.81
C LEU A 501 21.59 25.66 7.10
N ILE A 502 22.47 26.64 7.10
CA ILE A 502 23.81 26.58 6.54
C ILE A 502 24.79 26.56 7.69
N ILE A 503 25.61 25.51 7.77
CA ILE A 503 26.67 25.36 8.78
C ILE A 503 28.02 25.52 8.09
N LYS A 504 28.81 26.44 8.57
CA LYS A 504 30.18 26.69 8.08
C LYS A 504 31.20 25.99 8.96
N THR A 505 31.89 25.03 8.36
CA THR A 505 33.05 24.35 8.93
C THR A 505 34.34 24.99 8.41
N LYS A 506 35.50 24.53 8.87
CA LYS A 506 36.77 25.00 8.33
C LYS A 506 37.01 24.62 6.87
N GLU A 507 36.40 23.51 6.42
CA GLU A 507 36.67 22.91 5.13
C GLU A 507 35.52 23.08 4.11
N LYS A 508 34.28 23.21 4.59
CA LYS A 508 33.10 23.25 3.71
C LYS A 508 31.89 23.90 4.36
N GLU A 509 30.90 24.25 3.51
CA GLU A 509 29.57 24.64 3.95
C GLU A 509 28.61 23.44 3.79
N LEU A 510 27.77 23.21 4.84
CA LEU A 510 26.78 22.14 4.87
C LEU A 510 25.40 22.77 4.91
N ASN A 511 24.50 22.31 4.07
CA ASN A 511 23.14 22.84 3.91
C ASN A 511 22.11 21.80 4.32
N PHE A 512 21.20 22.19 5.21
CA PHE A 512 20.12 21.33 5.72
C PHE A 512 18.79 22.04 5.52
N LYS A 513 17.79 21.36 4.98
CA LYS A 513 16.42 21.86 4.96
C LYS A 513 15.71 21.47 6.25
N PHE A 514 14.92 22.37 6.83
CA PHE A 514 14.06 22.07 7.96
C PHE A 514 12.75 22.85 7.89
N ILE A 515 11.75 22.32 8.59
CA ILE A 515 10.42 22.90 8.74
C ILE A 515 10.31 23.41 10.18
N LYS A 516 9.88 24.66 10.32
CA LYS A 516 9.49 25.27 11.58
C LYS A 516 7.98 25.19 11.72
N ASP A 517 7.53 24.52 12.77
CA ASP A 517 6.11 24.41 13.16
C ASP A 517 5.73 25.50 14.16
#